data_6ccf227610b3759710d9addd24c7c2e2
#
_entry.id   6ccf227610b3759710d9addd24c7c2e2
#
_cell.length_a   1.000
_cell.length_b   1.000
_cell.length_c   1.000
_cell.angle_alpha   90.00
_cell.angle_beta   90.00
_cell.angle_gamma   90.00
#
_symmetry.space_group_name_H-M   'P 1'
#
loop_
_entity.id
_entity.type
_entity.pdbx_description
1 polymer ?
#
loop_
_entity_poly.entity_id
_entity_poly.type
_entity_poly.pdbx_seq_one_letter_code
_entity_poly.pdbx_strand_id
1 'polypeptide(L)'
;MTTRYRVEYALKVGTELFLSHRRDQLIEWIKGLLAVPFVLHSQPTALYQEHTPNLAHPAAKTHDRYVEIMHDVENLINDHISHQKVKSKRPSKLKLLVPSIGSFFTPLLLVDAFKYQDKKRSISSRRFVPPSFNDIRNILNTAQLLGLIKGGGVDLITFDGDVTLYDDGASLTMDNPVIQRIIRLLHQGKRVGIVTAAGYTEALRYYERLHGLLDNVKNDPGLNEHQQNNLIVMGGESNFLFKFDSSSPDLLSPVERGEWLLDDMKLWKEEDITELLDIAETALRDCMTKLKLPATLVRKPRAVGISPLEGSRMQREQLEETVLVAQQTVEFSSVGGRLPFCAFNGGNDVFIDIGDKSWGVRACQRYFGGIPQSKTLHIGDQFLSAGSNDFKVLSTPSQFAQHVDNLVLTSSVLQT
;
A
#
# COMPACT_ATOMS: atom_id res chain seq x y z
N MET A 1 -4.69 9.42 -22.91
CA MET A 1 -5.89 10.16 -22.50
C MET A 1 -6.17 9.74 -21.08
N THR A 2 -5.97 10.65 -20.03
CA THR A 2 -7.11 10.72 -19.17
C THR A 2 -6.86 11.00 -17.72
N THR A 3 -5.63 11.37 -17.37
CA THR A 3 -5.36 11.84 -16.00
C THR A 3 -5.98 13.25 -15.77
N ARG A 4 -6.09 14.07 -16.79
CA ARG A 4 -6.64 15.43 -16.71
C ARG A 4 -8.16 15.45 -16.45
N TYR A 5 -8.88 14.50 -17.02
CA TYR A 5 -10.35 14.44 -16.88
C TYR A 5 -10.81 14.01 -15.48
N ARG A 6 -10.03 13.16 -14.80
CA ARG A 6 -10.33 12.71 -13.43
C ARG A 6 -10.13 13.80 -12.38
N VAL A 7 -9.11 14.63 -12.55
CA VAL A 7 -8.82 15.74 -11.61
C VAL A 7 -9.91 16.82 -11.67
N GLU A 8 -10.42 17.16 -12.85
CA GLU A 8 -11.48 18.16 -13.00
C GLU A 8 -12.84 17.69 -12.49
N TYR A 9 -13.14 16.40 -12.57
CA TYR A 9 -14.40 15.83 -12.06
C TYR A 9 -14.40 15.74 -10.53
N ALA A 10 -13.27 15.37 -9.94
CA ALA A 10 -13.09 15.32 -8.48
C ALA A 10 -13.17 16.70 -7.82
N LEU A 11 -12.74 17.76 -8.50
CA LEU A 11 -12.85 19.15 -8.03
C LEU A 11 -14.30 19.66 -7.93
N LYS A 12 -15.27 19.01 -8.58
CA LYS A 12 -16.68 19.43 -8.59
C LYS A 12 -17.56 18.78 -7.52
N VAL A 13 -17.11 17.75 -6.83
CA VAL A 13 -17.95 16.90 -5.96
C VAL A 13 -17.53 16.96 -4.48
N GLY A 14 -17.30 18.13 -3.94
CA GLY A 14 -17.23 18.36 -2.48
C GLY A 14 -15.89 18.04 -1.81
N THR A 15 -15.69 18.68 -0.66
CA THR A 15 -14.44 18.74 0.10
C THR A 15 -13.92 17.39 0.63
N GLU A 16 -14.72 16.36 0.72
CA GLU A 16 -14.34 15.05 1.25
C GLU A 16 -13.71 14.11 0.22
N LEU A 17 -14.07 14.22 -1.05
CA LEU A 17 -13.36 13.55 -2.16
C LEU A 17 -11.90 14.02 -2.30
N PHE A 18 -11.57 15.20 -1.78
CA PHE A 18 -10.19 15.69 -1.69
C PHE A 18 -9.30 14.78 -0.80
N LEU A 19 -9.87 14.04 0.13
CA LEU A 19 -9.09 13.17 1.02
C LEU A 19 -8.53 11.94 0.29
N SER A 20 -9.22 11.44 -0.72
CA SER A 20 -8.82 10.24 -1.46
C SER A 20 -7.67 10.45 -2.47
N HIS A 21 -7.52 11.69 -2.97
CA HIS A 21 -6.46 12.05 -3.93
C HIS A 21 -5.18 12.57 -3.26
N ARG A 22 -5.07 12.48 -1.94
CA ARG A 22 -4.05 13.16 -1.13
C ARG A 22 -2.61 12.74 -1.41
N ARG A 23 -2.38 11.58 -1.99
CA ARG A 23 -1.03 11.05 -2.22
C ARG A 23 -0.49 11.35 -3.58
N ASP A 24 -1.38 11.40 -4.54
CA ASP A 24 -1.05 11.90 -5.86
C ASP A 24 -0.54 13.34 -5.75
N GLN A 25 -0.97 14.09 -4.72
CA GLN A 25 -0.53 15.47 -4.53
C GLN A 25 0.97 15.61 -4.26
N LEU A 26 1.59 14.75 -3.45
CA LEU A 26 3.05 14.80 -3.26
C LEU A 26 3.79 14.44 -4.55
N ILE A 27 3.35 13.38 -5.22
CA ILE A 27 3.94 12.95 -6.49
C ILE A 27 3.75 14.02 -7.56
N GLU A 28 2.54 14.56 -7.73
CA GLU A 28 2.26 15.61 -8.71
C GLU A 28 2.98 16.92 -8.37
N TRP A 29 3.12 17.26 -7.09
CA TRP A 29 3.89 18.42 -6.66
C TRP A 29 5.38 18.28 -7.01
N ILE A 30 6.02 17.15 -6.67
CA ILE A 30 7.42 16.88 -7.05
C ILE A 30 7.57 16.88 -8.57
N LYS A 31 6.66 16.25 -9.31
CA LYS A 31 6.63 16.25 -10.76
C LYS A 31 6.54 17.66 -11.35
N GLY A 32 5.72 18.53 -10.73
CA GLY A 32 5.63 19.94 -11.07
C GLY A 32 6.95 20.71 -10.89
N LEU A 33 7.69 20.43 -9.81
CA LEU A 33 9.02 21.03 -9.58
C LEU A 33 10.01 20.60 -10.68
N LEU A 34 9.99 19.35 -11.11
CA LEU A 34 10.89 18.83 -12.16
C LEU A 34 10.49 19.28 -13.57
N ALA A 35 9.27 19.76 -13.75
CA ALA A 35 8.78 20.21 -15.07
C ALA A 35 9.53 21.45 -15.58
N VAL A 36 9.95 22.36 -14.69
CA VAL A 36 10.63 23.60 -15.08
C VAL A 36 12.02 23.31 -15.68
N PRO A 37 12.94 22.58 -15.03
CA PRO A 37 14.20 22.20 -15.66
C PRO A 37 14.02 21.37 -16.94
N PHE A 38 12.99 20.51 -16.99
CA PHE A 38 12.67 19.75 -18.18
C PHE A 38 12.32 20.65 -19.38
N VAL A 39 11.45 21.65 -19.18
CA VAL A 39 11.05 22.57 -20.25
C VAL A 39 12.24 23.38 -20.75
N LEU A 40 13.11 23.82 -19.86
CA LEU A 40 14.34 24.54 -20.23
C LEU A 40 15.30 23.65 -21.04
N HIS A 41 15.39 22.36 -20.71
CA HIS A 41 16.21 21.39 -21.43
C HIS A 41 15.64 21.01 -22.80
N SER A 42 14.31 20.95 -22.93
CA SER A 42 13.62 20.55 -24.17
C SER A 42 13.53 21.64 -25.23
N GLN A 43 13.94 22.88 -24.93
CA GLN A 43 13.83 23.98 -25.89
C GLN A 43 14.67 23.77 -27.15
N PRO A 44 14.15 24.12 -28.38
CA PRO A 44 14.87 23.97 -29.64
C PRO A 44 16.19 24.75 -29.70
N THR A 45 16.28 25.88 -29.02
CA THR A 45 17.51 26.71 -28.94
C THR A 45 18.70 25.94 -28.37
N ALA A 46 18.46 24.94 -27.53
CA ALA A 46 19.50 24.04 -27.04
C ALA A 46 20.00 23.04 -28.11
N LEU A 47 19.29 22.89 -29.23
CA LEU A 47 19.69 22.05 -30.36
C LEU A 47 20.61 22.79 -31.37
N TYR A 48 20.51 24.12 -31.43
CA TYR A 48 21.19 24.94 -32.44
C TYR A 48 22.48 25.62 -31.95
N GLN A 49 22.95 25.28 -30.76
CA GLN A 49 24.33 25.65 -30.37
C GLN A 49 25.32 24.69 -31.06
N GLU A 50 25.46 24.89 -32.37
CA GLU A 50 26.21 24.04 -33.33
C GLU A 50 27.73 23.98 -33.09
N HIS A 51 28.28 24.60 -32.06
CA HIS A 51 29.73 24.70 -31.93
C HIS A 51 30.30 24.12 -30.62
N THR A 52 29.53 23.35 -29.87
CA THR A 52 30.12 22.61 -28.75
C THR A 52 29.91 21.11 -28.94
N PRO A 53 30.99 20.33 -29.06
CA PRO A 53 30.92 18.87 -29.28
C PRO A 53 30.45 18.06 -28.08
N ASN A 54 29.80 18.65 -27.08
CA ASN A 54 29.36 17.98 -25.87
C ASN A 54 27.83 17.99 -25.72
N LEU A 55 27.16 17.03 -26.36
CA LEU A 55 25.79 16.62 -26.04
C LEU A 55 25.58 16.24 -24.56
N ALA A 56 26.66 15.95 -23.85
CA ALA A 56 26.65 15.63 -22.40
C ALA A 56 26.34 16.84 -21.50
N HIS A 57 26.65 18.08 -21.92
CA HIS A 57 26.57 19.27 -21.08
C HIS A 57 25.15 19.68 -20.69
N PRO A 58 24.12 19.64 -21.57
CA PRO A 58 22.75 19.98 -21.19
C PRO A 58 22.10 18.93 -20.27
N ALA A 59 22.34 17.63 -20.53
CA ALA A 59 21.83 16.55 -19.70
C ALA A 59 22.44 16.56 -18.27
N ALA A 60 23.73 16.88 -18.16
CA ALA A 60 24.38 17.05 -16.86
C ALA A 60 23.77 18.19 -16.05
N LYS A 61 23.50 19.33 -16.69
CA LYS A 61 22.82 20.48 -16.00
C LYS A 61 21.42 20.11 -15.53
N THR A 62 20.66 19.35 -16.30
CA THR A 62 19.32 18.90 -15.92
C THR A 62 19.40 17.90 -14.77
N HIS A 63 20.36 16.98 -14.81
CA HIS A 63 20.63 16.05 -13.72
C HIS A 63 20.92 16.81 -12.41
N ASP A 64 21.85 17.77 -12.45
CA ASP A 64 22.23 18.56 -11.26
C ASP A 64 21.03 19.33 -10.69
N ARG A 65 20.21 19.94 -11.56
CA ARG A 65 18.98 20.61 -11.13
C ARG A 65 17.96 19.66 -10.51
N TYR A 66 17.82 18.44 -11.04
CA TYR A 66 16.94 17.45 -10.42
C TYR A 66 17.48 17.00 -9.06
N VAL A 67 18.80 16.85 -8.91
CA VAL A 67 19.44 16.54 -7.64
C VAL A 67 19.19 17.65 -6.62
N GLU A 68 19.33 18.94 -6.99
CA GLU A 68 19.04 20.08 -6.11
C GLU A 68 17.57 20.04 -5.64
N ILE A 69 16.63 19.83 -6.56
CA ILE A 69 15.19 19.75 -6.22
C ILE A 69 14.93 18.57 -5.27
N MET A 70 15.51 17.40 -5.51
CA MET A 70 15.36 16.26 -4.62
C MET A 70 15.94 16.51 -3.24
N HIS A 71 17.06 17.21 -3.16
CA HIS A 71 17.67 17.64 -1.88
C HIS A 71 16.76 18.60 -1.11
N ASP A 72 16.16 19.58 -1.80
CA ASP A 72 15.24 20.52 -1.16
C ASP A 72 13.97 19.81 -0.64
N VAL A 73 13.41 18.88 -1.42
CA VAL A 73 12.26 18.06 -0.99
C VAL A 73 12.64 17.17 0.20
N GLU A 74 13.83 16.56 0.18
CA GLU A 74 14.37 15.77 1.30
C GLU A 74 14.45 16.59 2.59
N ASN A 75 14.95 17.83 2.50
CA ASN A 75 15.02 18.76 3.63
C ASN A 75 13.63 19.14 4.16
N LEU A 76 12.64 19.38 3.28
CA LEU A 76 11.27 19.66 3.69
C LEU A 76 10.61 18.47 4.38
N ILE A 77 10.90 17.24 3.95
CA ILE A 77 10.42 16.01 4.61
C ILE A 77 11.07 15.86 5.99
N ASN A 78 12.38 16.10 6.11
CA ASN A 78 13.09 16.02 7.39
C ASN A 78 12.58 17.08 8.38
N ASP A 79 12.30 18.32 7.92
CA ASP A 79 11.64 19.34 8.71
C ASP A 79 10.26 18.88 9.19
N HIS A 80 9.47 18.26 8.30
CA HIS A 80 8.16 17.73 8.64
C HIS A 80 8.23 16.62 9.70
N ILE A 81 9.17 15.68 9.58
CA ILE A 81 9.43 14.63 10.58
C ILE A 81 9.78 15.25 11.94
N SER A 82 10.59 16.32 11.95
CA SER A 82 10.97 17.03 13.17
C SER A 82 9.75 17.68 13.84
N HIS A 83 8.86 18.31 13.06
CA HIS A 83 7.60 18.87 13.55
C HIS A 83 6.67 17.80 14.15
N GLN A 84 6.61 16.61 13.54
CA GLN A 84 5.82 15.49 14.05
C GLN A 84 6.33 15.00 15.41
N LYS A 85 7.66 14.87 15.59
CA LYS A 85 8.27 14.42 16.85
C LYS A 85 8.00 15.39 18.01
N VAL A 86 8.04 16.68 17.74
CA VAL A 86 7.82 17.73 18.76
C VAL A 86 6.32 17.99 19.00
N LYS A 87 5.41 17.34 18.25
CA LYS A 87 3.95 17.62 18.27
C LYS A 87 3.65 19.11 18.14
N SER A 88 4.37 19.78 17.24
CA SER A 88 4.25 21.24 17.02
C SER A 88 2.81 21.61 16.64
N LYS A 89 2.28 22.67 17.26
CA LYS A 89 0.97 23.25 16.88
C LYS A 89 1.02 23.95 15.52
N ARG A 90 2.20 24.30 15.03
CA ARG A 90 2.37 24.95 13.73
C ARG A 90 2.61 23.89 12.66
N PRO A 91 1.95 23.99 11.51
CA PRO A 91 2.22 23.10 10.40
C PRO A 91 3.65 23.29 9.88
N SER A 92 4.29 22.22 9.43
CA SER A 92 5.58 22.30 8.74
C SER A 92 5.43 23.00 7.38
N LYS A 93 6.54 23.44 6.81
CA LYS A 93 6.55 24.03 5.46
C LYS A 93 5.97 23.06 4.42
N LEU A 94 6.33 21.78 4.49
CA LEU A 94 5.79 20.75 3.60
C LEU A 94 4.28 20.63 3.72
N LYS A 95 3.73 20.69 4.94
CA LYS A 95 2.27 20.63 5.16
C LYS A 95 1.53 21.83 4.58
N LEU A 96 2.19 23.00 4.49
CA LEU A 96 1.63 24.19 3.84
C LEU A 96 1.66 24.06 2.31
N LEU A 97 2.70 23.45 1.74
CA LEU A 97 2.86 23.25 0.30
C LEU A 97 2.00 22.09 -0.23
N VAL A 98 1.90 21.03 0.56
CA VAL A 98 1.13 19.82 0.26
C VAL A 98 0.20 19.53 1.44
N PRO A 99 -0.99 20.16 1.50
CA PRO A 99 -1.90 20.06 2.65
C PRO A 99 -2.34 18.65 3.01
N SER A 100 -2.32 17.73 2.06
CA SER A 100 -2.68 16.34 2.23
C SER A 100 -1.56 15.46 2.78
N ILE A 101 -0.33 15.99 2.93
CA ILE A 101 0.79 15.15 3.36
C ILE A 101 0.52 14.45 4.69
N GLY A 102 0.75 13.16 4.72
CA GLY A 102 0.65 12.33 5.91
C GLY A 102 1.91 12.37 6.77
N SER A 103 2.04 11.38 7.66
CA SER A 103 3.20 11.23 8.53
C SER A 103 4.33 10.48 7.83
N PHE A 104 5.57 10.86 8.14
CA PHE A 104 6.76 10.10 7.77
C PHE A 104 7.39 9.50 9.03
N PHE A 105 7.81 8.25 8.96
CA PHE A 105 8.40 7.53 10.09
C PHE A 105 9.91 7.36 9.97
N THR A 106 10.42 7.46 8.75
CA THR A 106 11.86 7.48 8.45
C THR A 106 12.19 8.61 7.49
N PRO A 107 13.43 9.13 7.53
CA PRO A 107 13.96 10.01 6.50
C PRO A 107 13.86 9.34 5.12
N LEU A 108 13.56 10.11 4.10
CA LEU A 108 13.59 9.65 2.71
C LEU A 108 14.88 10.15 2.05
N LEU A 109 15.72 9.23 1.60
CA LEU A 109 16.97 9.55 0.89
C LEU A 109 16.69 9.80 -0.60
N LEU A 110 16.05 10.94 -0.90
CA LEU A 110 15.57 11.24 -2.24
C LEU A 110 16.69 11.48 -3.25
N VAL A 111 17.77 12.08 -2.82
CA VAL A 111 18.94 12.32 -3.69
C VAL A 111 19.54 11.01 -4.17
N ASP A 112 19.80 10.08 -3.25
CA ASP A 112 20.40 8.78 -3.58
C ASP A 112 19.42 7.94 -4.40
N ALA A 113 18.14 7.96 -4.05
CA ALA A 113 17.08 7.29 -4.77
C ALA A 113 16.92 7.81 -6.20
N PHE A 114 16.95 9.13 -6.39
CA PHE A 114 16.92 9.75 -7.71
C PHE A 114 18.11 9.31 -8.55
N LYS A 115 19.34 9.43 -8.03
CA LYS A 115 20.56 9.00 -8.75
C LYS A 115 20.47 7.53 -9.19
N TYR A 116 19.97 6.65 -8.32
CA TYR A 116 19.76 5.24 -8.65
C TYR A 116 18.72 5.05 -9.76
N GLN A 117 17.55 5.70 -9.65
CA GLN A 117 16.48 5.57 -10.64
C GLN A 117 16.83 6.26 -11.96
N ASP A 118 17.55 7.39 -11.90
CA ASP A 118 18.01 8.09 -13.10
C ASP A 118 19.00 7.24 -13.93
N LYS A 119 19.96 6.60 -13.25
CA LYS A 119 20.87 5.65 -13.91
C LYS A 119 20.12 4.49 -14.58
N LYS A 120 19.02 4.01 -13.97
CA LYS A 120 18.22 2.88 -14.48
C LYS A 120 17.25 3.28 -15.59
N ARG A 121 16.69 4.49 -15.53
CA ARG A 121 15.55 4.94 -16.34
C ARG A 121 15.86 6.13 -17.24
N SER A 122 17.07 6.69 -17.17
CA SER A 122 17.51 7.85 -17.94
C SER A 122 16.55 9.04 -17.82
N ILE A 123 16.11 9.36 -16.60
CA ILE A 123 15.05 10.36 -16.34
C ILE A 123 15.53 11.76 -16.75
N SER A 124 16.72 12.17 -16.32
CA SER A 124 17.28 13.50 -16.56
C SER A 124 17.75 13.71 -17.99
N SER A 125 18.08 12.64 -18.70
CA SER A 125 18.56 12.71 -20.09
C SER A 125 17.44 12.70 -21.13
N ARG A 126 16.18 12.51 -20.71
CA ARG A 126 15.02 12.55 -21.62
C ARG A 126 14.73 13.99 -22.04
N ARG A 127 14.66 14.21 -23.34
CA ARG A 127 14.48 15.52 -23.93
C ARG A 127 13.03 15.86 -24.25
N PHE A 128 12.21 14.87 -24.60
CA PHE A 128 10.85 15.03 -25.08
C PHE A 128 9.81 14.36 -24.18
N VAL A 129 10.23 13.56 -23.22
CA VAL A 129 9.34 12.87 -22.30
C VAL A 129 9.66 13.33 -20.88
N PRO A 130 8.79 14.16 -20.27
CA PRO A 130 9.00 14.65 -18.90
C PRO A 130 8.98 13.50 -17.88
N PRO A 131 9.52 13.74 -16.67
CA PRO A 131 9.37 12.79 -15.57
C PRO A 131 7.89 12.43 -15.36
N SER A 132 7.60 11.14 -15.38
CA SER A 132 6.25 10.61 -15.24
C SER A 132 5.88 10.44 -13.77
N PHE A 133 4.60 10.26 -13.49
CA PHE A 133 4.10 9.85 -12.18
C PHE A 133 4.84 8.61 -11.66
N ASN A 134 5.03 7.60 -12.52
CA ASN A 134 5.72 6.37 -12.16
C ASN A 134 7.22 6.58 -11.87
N ASP A 135 7.89 7.54 -12.51
CA ASP A 135 9.27 7.85 -12.20
C ASP A 135 9.38 8.38 -10.76
N ILE A 136 8.51 9.32 -10.38
CA ILE A 136 8.50 9.88 -9.02
C ILE A 136 8.12 8.82 -7.99
N ARG A 137 7.11 8.01 -8.28
CA ARG A 137 6.73 6.89 -7.42
C ARG A 137 7.89 5.94 -7.15
N ASN A 138 8.64 5.57 -8.20
CA ASN A 138 9.81 4.70 -8.04
C ASN A 138 10.95 5.36 -7.25
N ILE A 139 11.15 6.68 -7.41
CA ILE A 139 12.12 7.42 -6.59
C ILE A 139 11.70 7.39 -5.11
N LEU A 140 10.43 7.69 -4.81
CA LEU A 140 9.92 7.66 -3.44
C LEU A 140 10.02 6.27 -2.81
N ASN A 141 9.63 5.21 -3.53
CA ASN A 141 9.75 3.83 -3.05
C ASN A 141 11.21 3.46 -2.76
N THR A 142 12.13 3.84 -3.65
CA THR A 142 13.57 3.62 -3.45
C THR A 142 14.08 4.38 -2.23
N ALA A 143 13.67 5.64 -2.06
CA ALA A 143 14.06 6.47 -0.93
C ALA A 143 13.58 5.89 0.42
N GLN A 144 12.39 5.32 0.45
CA GLN A 144 11.87 4.61 1.63
C GLN A 144 12.72 3.41 2.01
N LEU A 145 13.05 2.56 1.02
CA LEU A 145 13.91 1.39 1.26
C LEU A 145 15.30 1.80 1.76
N LEU A 146 15.91 2.81 1.14
CA LEU A 146 17.20 3.34 1.59
C LEU A 146 17.12 3.93 3.00
N GLY A 147 16.04 4.65 3.31
CA GLY A 147 15.78 5.19 4.64
C GLY A 147 15.62 4.11 5.71
N LEU A 148 14.94 3.03 5.39
CA LEU A 148 14.80 1.85 6.25
C LEU A 148 16.15 1.19 6.54
N ILE A 149 16.96 0.96 5.50
CA ILE A 149 18.29 0.33 5.64
C ILE A 149 19.16 1.22 6.53
N LYS A 150 19.22 2.54 6.27
CA LYS A 150 19.99 3.50 7.07
C LYS A 150 19.48 3.58 8.52
N GLY A 151 18.19 3.39 8.73
CA GLY A 151 17.54 3.33 10.06
C GLY A 151 17.78 2.05 10.85
N GLY A 152 18.66 1.15 10.39
CA GLY A 152 18.98 -0.13 11.03
C GLY A 152 18.10 -1.30 10.57
N GLY A 153 17.54 -1.19 9.37
CA GLY A 153 16.81 -2.28 8.70
C GLY A 153 15.37 -2.47 9.17
N VAL A 154 14.75 -3.49 8.63
CA VAL A 154 13.35 -3.89 8.89
C VAL A 154 13.34 -5.15 9.75
N ASP A 155 12.41 -5.24 10.68
CA ASP A 155 12.21 -6.42 11.53
C ASP A 155 10.93 -7.17 11.18
N LEU A 156 9.91 -6.46 10.66
CA LEU A 156 8.65 -7.02 10.16
C LEU A 156 8.38 -6.54 8.74
N ILE A 157 8.12 -7.47 7.84
CA ILE A 157 7.65 -7.19 6.50
C ILE A 157 6.25 -7.80 6.36
N THR A 158 5.27 -6.98 5.98
CA THR A 158 3.92 -7.44 5.69
C THR A 158 3.61 -7.27 4.22
N PHE A 159 2.91 -8.24 3.65
CA PHE A 159 2.51 -8.25 2.25
C PHE A 159 0.99 -8.32 2.15
N ASP A 160 0.42 -7.56 1.24
CA ASP A 160 -0.91 -7.86 0.74
C ASP A 160 -0.89 -9.17 -0.07
N GLY A 161 -2.04 -9.83 -0.17
CA GLY A 161 -2.19 -11.09 -0.90
C GLY A 161 -2.49 -10.86 -2.38
N ASP A 162 -3.76 -10.55 -2.66
CA ASP A 162 -4.29 -10.41 -4.01
C ASP A 162 -3.64 -9.25 -4.76
N VAL A 163 -3.29 -9.46 -6.05
CA VAL A 163 -2.61 -8.49 -6.94
C VAL A 163 -1.20 -8.08 -6.47
N THR A 164 -0.78 -8.49 -5.27
CA THR A 164 0.56 -8.21 -4.72
C THR A 164 1.46 -9.44 -4.75
N LEU A 165 1.05 -10.55 -4.18
CA LEU A 165 1.80 -11.81 -4.19
C LEU A 165 1.37 -12.76 -5.33
N TYR A 166 0.10 -12.70 -5.73
CA TYR A 166 -0.50 -13.49 -6.80
C TYR A 166 -1.60 -12.67 -7.49
N ASP A 167 -2.00 -13.08 -8.69
CA ASP A 167 -3.05 -12.41 -9.45
C ASP A 167 -4.41 -12.53 -8.75
N ASP A 168 -5.30 -11.55 -8.98
CA ASP A 168 -6.64 -11.51 -8.38
C ASP A 168 -7.39 -12.83 -8.54
N GLY A 169 -7.87 -13.36 -7.42
CA GLY A 169 -8.56 -14.63 -7.37
C GLY A 169 -7.70 -15.89 -7.58
N ALA A 170 -6.41 -15.73 -7.88
CA ALA A 170 -5.48 -16.85 -8.07
C ALA A 170 -4.89 -17.36 -6.73
N SER A 171 -3.96 -18.30 -6.83
CA SER A 171 -3.19 -18.83 -5.69
C SER A 171 -1.70 -18.61 -5.93
N LEU A 172 -0.94 -18.50 -4.86
CA LEU A 172 0.52 -18.38 -4.90
C LEU A 172 1.11 -19.77 -5.17
N THR A 173 1.46 -20.03 -6.43
CA THR A 173 2.02 -21.30 -6.88
C THR A 173 3.51 -21.45 -6.57
N MET A 174 4.02 -22.68 -6.49
CA MET A 174 5.39 -22.99 -6.06
C MET A 174 6.49 -22.36 -6.92
N ASP A 175 6.21 -22.07 -8.18
CA ASP A 175 7.15 -21.49 -9.15
C ASP A 175 7.24 -19.96 -9.06
N ASN A 176 6.40 -19.32 -8.25
CA ASN A 176 6.41 -17.86 -8.12
C ASN A 176 7.74 -17.37 -7.50
N PRO A 177 8.49 -16.49 -8.20
CA PRO A 177 9.80 -16.03 -7.74
C PRO A 177 9.76 -15.23 -6.43
N VAL A 178 8.60 -14.73 -6.00
CA VAL A 178 8.46 -14.01 -4.72
C VAL A 178 8.69 -14.93 -3.53
N ILE A 179 8.36 -16.22 -3.64
CA ILE A 179 8.51 -17.20 -2.58
C ILE A 179 9.96 -17.28 -2.12
N GLN A 180 10.90 -17.39 -3.06
CA GLN A 180 12.33 -17.46 -2.74
C GLN A 180 12.84 -16.21 -2.01
N ARG A 181 12.22 -15.07 -2.25
CA ARG A 181 12.55 -13.82 -1.55
C ARG A 181 12.01 -13.82 -0.12
N ILE A 182 10.77 -14.29 0.07
CA ILE A 182 10.17 -14.43 1.40
C ILE A 182 10.98 -15.43 2.24
N ILE A 183 11.36 -16.56 1.67
CA ILE A 183 12.21 -17.56 2.34
C ILE A 183 13.55 -16.95 2.78
N ARG A 184 14.21 -16.16 1.93
CA ARG A 184 15.43 -15.45 2.31
C ARG A 184 15.22 -14.49 3.48
N LEU A 185 14.09 -13.81 3.55
CA LEU A 185 13.75 -12.94 4.70
C LEU A 185 13.62 -13.78 5.99
N LEU A 186 12.96 -14.94 5.91
CA LEU A 186 12.84 -15.87 7.04
C LEU A 186 14.21 -16.41 7.47
N HIS A 187 15.10 -16.79 6.55
CA HIS A 187 16.49 -17.16 6.84
C HIS A 187 17.25 -16.06 7.58
N GLN A 188 16.99 -14.80 7.27
CA GLN A 188 17.56 -13.63 7.97
C GLN A 188 16.90 -13.35 9.33
N GLY A 189 15.98 -14.20 9.78
CA GLY A 189 15.23 -14.01 11.03
C GLY A 189 14.21 -12.87 10.99
N LYS A 190 13.84 -12.41 9.80
CA LYS A 190 12.79 -11.40 9.66
C LYS A 190 11.42 -12.02 9.89
N ARG A 191 10.51 -11.24 10.47
CA ARG A 191 9.10 -11.60 10.60
C ARG A 191 8.37 -11.23 9.32
N VAL A 192 7.51 -12.14 8.89
CA VAL A 192 6.71 -11.97 7.65
C VAL A 192 5.24 -12.15 7.99
N GLY A 193 4.41 -11.20 7.58
CA GLY A 193 2.96 -11.26 7.69
C GLY A 193 2.31 -11.15 6.31
N ILE A 194 1.35 -12.02 6.00
CA ILE A 194 0.45 -11.81 4.87
C ILE A 194 -0.80 -11.15 5.42
N VAL A 195 -1.11 -9.93 5.00
CA VAL A 195 -2.29 -9.16 5.47
C VAL A 195 -3.25 -9.01 4.29
N THR A 196 -4.31 -9.80 4.29
CA THR A 196 -5.25 -9.89 3.15
C THR A 196 -6.68 -9.54 3.55
N ALA A 197 -7.43 -8.97 2.61
CA ALA A 197 -8.88 -8.77 2.72
C ALA A 197 -9.66 -10.09 2.75
N ALA A 198 -9.08 -11.20 2.28
CA ALA A 198 -9.72 -12.50 2.34
C ALA A 198 -10.05 -12.89 3.79
N GLY A 199 -11.34 -12.78 4.15
CA GLY A 199 -11.84 -13.03 5.51
C GLY A 199 -12.39 -14.44 5.66
N TYR A 200 -11.49 -15.41 5.78
CA TYR A 200 -11.86 -16.81 6.06
C TYR A 200 -11.66 -17.11 7.54
N THR A 201 -12.55 -17.93 8.09
CA THR A 201 -12.43 -18.43 9.47
C THR A 201 -11.61 -19.72 9.56
N GLU A 202 -11.37 -20.39 8.43
CA GLU A 202 -10.74 -21.69 8.33
C GLU A 202 -9.33 -21.60 7.71
N ALA A 203 -8.37 -22.30 8.32
CA ALA A 203 -6.98 -22.36 7.85
C ALA A 203 -6.85 -22.92 6.42
N LEU A 204 -7.66 -23.94 6.08
CA LEU A 204 -7.68 -24.57 4.77
C LEU A 204 -7.84 -23.56 3.63
N ARG A 205 -8.71 -22.56 3.79
CA ARG A 205 -8.95 -21.55 2.76
C ARG A 205 -7.74 -20.66 2.50
N TYR A 206 -6.95 -20.35 3.53
CA TYR A 206 -5.69 -19.62 3.35
C TYR A 206 -4.61 -20.54 2.77
N TYR A 207 -4.58 -21.81 3.16
CA TYR A 207 -3.70 -22.79 2.54
C TYR A 207 -3.95 -22.90 1.03
N GLU A 208 -5.20 -23.02 0.60
CA GLU A 208 -5.57 -23.05 -0.83
C GLU A 208 -5.02 -21.86 -1.62
N ARG A 209 -4.89 -20.69 -0.98
CA ARG A 209 -4.31 -19.46 -1.59
C ARG A 209 -2.80 -19.40 -1.54
N LEU A 210 -2.19 -19.91 -0.46
CA LEU A 210 -0.78 -19.70 -0.13
C LEU A 210 0.05 -20.99 -0.17
N HIS A 211 -0.51 -22.11 -0.65
CA HIS A 211 0.13 -23.43 -0.62
C HIS A 211 1.57 -23.41 -1.13
N GLY A 212 1.84 -22.71 -2.24
CA GLY A 212 3.20 -22.62 -2.76
C GLY A 212 4.20 -22.03 -1.79
N LEU A 213 3.83 -21.02 -0.98
CA LEU A 213 4.68 -20.45 0.06
C LEU A 213 4.78 -21.39 1.25
N LEU A 214 3.64 -21.85 1.76
CA LEU A 214 3.58 -22.67 2.98
C LEU A 214 4.33 -23.99 2.83
N ASP A 215 4.16 -24.67 1.69
CA ASP A 215 4.88 -25.90 1.38
C ASP A 215 6.39 -25.68 1.23
N ASN A 216 6.80 -24.58 0.58
CA ASN A 216 8.22 -24.23 0.49
C ASN A 216 8.83 -23.94 1.86
N VAL A 217 8.13 -23.23 2.75
CA VAL A 217 8.60 -22.96 4.12
C VAL A 217 8.71 -24.26 4.93
N LYS A 218 7.74 -25.18 4.79
CA LYS A 218 7.79 -26.48 5.45
C LYS A 218 8.98 -27.33 4.99
N ASN A 219 9.24 -27.33 3.68
CA ASN A 219 10.22 -28.24 3.06
C ASN A 219 11.62 -27.63 2.94
N ASP A 220 11.84 -26.37 3.32
CA ASP A 220 13.16 -25.75 3.27
C ASP A 220 14.07 -26.28 4.38
N PRO A 221 15.16 -27.03 4.05
CA PRO A 221 16.03 -27.67 5.04
C PRO A 221 16.89 -26.67 5.84
N GLY A 222 16.96 -25.42 5.38
CA GLY A 222 17.74 -24.37 6.04
C GLY A 222 16.93 -23.55 7.05
N LEU A 223 15.60 -23.66 7.04
CA LEU A 223 14.75 -22.97 8.00
C LEU A 223 14.55 -23.83 9.26
N ASN A 224 14.95 -23.32 10.41
CA ASN A 224 14.58 -23.92 11.68
C ASN A 224 13.15 -23.53 12.10
N GLU A 225 12.59 -24.25 13.08
CA GLU A 225 11.22 -24.04 13.57
C GLU A 225 10.97 -22.57 14.01
N HIS A 226 11.94 -21.95 14.68
CA HIS A 226 11.80 -20.53 15.08
C HIS A 226 11.68 -19.60 13.86
N GLN A 227 12.42 -19.86 12.78
CA GLN A 227 12.35 -19.09 11.56
C GLN A 227 11.05 -19.35 10.80
N GLN A 228 10.55 -20.59 10.77
CA GLN A 228 9.24 -20.92 10.20
C GLN A 228 8.11 -20.22 10.96
N ASN A 229 8.17 -20.16 12.29
CA ASN A 229 7.21 -19.49 13.15
C ASN A 229 7.21 -17.95 12.99
N ASN A 230 8.16 -17.38 12.26
CA ASN A 230 8.14 -15.97 11.86
C ASN A 230 7.17 -15.68 10.71
N LEU A 231 6.47 -16.67 10.17
CA LEU A 231 5.44 -16.48 9.14
C LEU A 231 4.04 -16.53 9.75
N ILE A 232 3.25 -15.49 9.50
CA ILE A 232 1.84 -15.38 9.92
C ILE A 232 0.94 -14.91 8.79
N VAL A 233 -0.35 -15.21 8.89
CA VAL A 233 -1.40 -14.75 7.97
C VAL A 233 -2.47 -14.02 8.75
N MET A 234 -2.71 -12.75 8.42
CA MET A 234 -3.78 -11.91 8.95
C MET A 234 -4.85 -11.76 7.88
N GLY A 235 -5.99 -12.37 8.10
CA GLY A 235 -7.11 -12.37 7.18
C GLY A 235 -8.25 -11.44 7.60
N GLY A 236 -9.13 -11.15 6.62
CA GLY A 236 -10.27 -10.24 6.81
C GLY A 236 -9.82 -8.88 7.27
N GLU A 237 -8.79 -8.31 6.60
CA GLU A 237 -8.14 -7.06 6.95
C GLU A 237 -7.41 -7.10 8.31
N SER A 238 -8.11 -7.42 9.38
CA SER A 238 -7.59 -7.40 10.76
C SER A 238 -8.36 -8.34 11.71
N ASN A 239 -9.06 -9.34 11.19
CA ASN A 239 -10.05 -10.09 11.98
C ASN A 239 -9.65 -11.51 12.36
N PHE A 240 -8.72 -12.14 11.62
CA PHE A 240 -8.34 -13.55 11.80
C PHE A 240 -6.83 -13.70 11.68
N LEU A 241 -6.15 -14.14 12.76
CA LEU A 241 -4.70 -14.38 12.74
C LEU A 241 -4.42 -15.87 12.77
N PHE A 242 -3.57 -16.31 11.84
CA PHE A 242 -3.03 -17.66 11.77
C PHE A 242 -1.50 -17.61 11.82
N LYS A 243 -0.89 -18.54 12.52
CA LYS A 243 0.55 -18.77 12.50
C LYS A 243 0.91 -19.99 11.67
N PHE A 244 2.10 -20.01 11.11
CA PHE A 244 2.63 -21.21 10.48
C PHE A 244 2.75 -22.33 11.51
N ASP A 245 2.33 -23.53 11.11
CA ASP A 245 2.36 -24.72 11.97
C ASP A 245 2.61 -25.94 11.09
N SER A 246 3.84 -26.44 11.12
CA SER A 246 4.25 -27.60 10.32
C SER A 246 3.54 -28.91 10.69
N SER A 247 2.92 -28.97 11.87
CA SER A 247 2.16 -30.13 12.37
C SER A 247 0.69 -30.13 11.91
N SER A 248 0.17 -28.95 11.55
CA SER A 248 -1.19 -28.82 11.03
C SER A 248 -1.28 -29.35 9.60
N PRO A 249 -2.39 -30.02 9.20
CA PRO A 249 -2.60 -30.46 7.84
C PRO A 249 -2.58 -29.32 6.83
N ASP A 250 -3.08 -28.14 7.22
CA ASP A 250 -3.15 -26.93 6.40
C ASP A 250 -1.94 -25.99 6.60
N LEU A 251 -0.92 -26.43 7.34
CA LEU A 251 0.29 -25.68 7.68
C LEU A 251 0.04 -24.35 8.40
N LEU A 252 -1.17 -24.14 8.88
CA LEU A 252 -1.61 -22.95 9.61
C LEU A 252 -2.45 -23.38 10.83
N SER A 253 -2.25 -22.69 11.94
CA SER A 253 -3.09 -22.82 13.12
C SER A 253 -3.59 -21.46 13.58
N PRO A 254 -4.86 -21.36 14.04
CA PRO A 254 -5.41 -20.09 14.52
C PRO A 254 -4.69 -19.64 15.78
N VAL A 255 -4.48 -18.33 15.89
CA VAL A 255 -3.90 -17.70 17.10
C VAL A 255 -5.03 -17.14 17.95
N GLU A 256 -4.97 -17.36 19.26
CA GLU A 256 -5.95 -16.83 20.19
C GLU A 256 -6.00 -15.29 20.14
N ARG A 257 -7.20 -14.73 20.12
CA ARG A 257 -7.39 -13.26 19.99
C ARG A 257 -6.65 -12.47 21.07
N GLY A 258 -6.51 -13.03 22.27
CA GLY A 258 -5.80 -12.39 23.38
C GLY A 258 -4.33 -12.09 23.09
N GLU A 259 -3.67 -12.84 22.22
CA GLU A 259 -2.26 -12.69 21.92
C GLU A 259 -1.96 -11.53 20.96
N TRP A 260 -2.89 -11.18 20.06
CA TRP A 260 -2.65 -10.19 19.01
C TRP A 260 -3.61 -9.00 18.99
N LEU A 261 -4.76 -9.11 19.69
CA LEU A 261 -5.80 -8.08 19.67
C LEU A 261 -5.28 -6.79 20.29
N LEU A 262 -5.36 -5.69 19.55
CA LEU A 262 -5.01 -4.36 20.05
C LEU A 262 -6.00 -3.90 21.12
N ASP A 263 -5.55 -3.05 22.05
CA ASP A 263 -6.42 -2.60 23.15
C ASP A 263 -7.64 -1.83 22.64
N ASP A 264 -7.48 -1.04 21.59
CA ASP A 264 -8.61 -0.35 20.93
C ASP A 264 -9.62 -1.33 20.31
N MET A 265 -9.15 -2.47 19.75
CA MET A 265 -10.02 -3.49 19.16
C MET A 265 -10.85 -4.24 20.21
N LYS A 266 -10.40 -4.28 21.46
CA LYS A 266 -11.16 -4.85 22.58
C LYS A 266 -12.43 -4.06 22.90
N LEU A 267 -12.48 -2.80 22.47
CA LEU A 267 -13.62 -1.91 22.63
C LEU A 267 -14.69 -2.09 21.55
N TRP A 268 -14.40 -2.86 20.50
CA TRP A 268 -15.36 -3.11 19.43
C TRP A 268 -16.45 -4.04 19.92
N LYS A 269 -17.68 -3.53 19.98
CA LYS A 269 -18.84 -4.28 20.44
C LYS A 269 -19.47 -5.06 19.29
N GLU A 270 -19.93 -6.27 19.58
CA GLU A 270 -20.57 -7.11 18.56
C GLU A 270 -21.88 -6.49 18.04
N GLU A 271 -22.58 -5.73 18.90
CA GLU A 271 -23.79 -5.00 18.51
C GLU A 271 -23.47 -3.91 17.48
N ASP A 272 -22.40 -3.13 17.70
CA ASP A 272 -21.94 -2.11 16.76
C ASP A 272 -21.48 -2.72 15.43
N ILE A 273 -20.80 -3.86 15.48
CA ILE A 273 -20.37 -4.60 14.29
C ILE A 273 -21.57 -5.06 13.48
N THR A 274 -22.56 -5.64 14.14
CA THR A 274 -23.79 -6.11 13.49
C THR A 274 -24.54 -4.93 12.86
N GLU A 275 -24.74 -3.84 13.60
CA GLU A 275 -25.39 -2.61 13.12
C GLU A 275 -24.69 -2.05 11.88
N LEU A 276 -23.35 -1.96 11.90
CA LEU A 276 -22.58 -1.43 10.78
C LEU A 276 -22.76 -2.31 9.53
N LEU A 277 -22.64 -3.62 9.70
CA LEU A 277 -22.77 -4.55 8.59
C LEU A 277 -24.21 -4.60 8.04
N ASP A 278 -25.24 -4.39 8.86
CA ASP A 278 -26.65 -4.31 8.44
C ASP A 278 -26.92 -3.04 7.61
N ILE A 279 -26.34 -1.91 8.01
CA ILE A 279 -26.39 -0.66 7.24
C ILE A 279 -25.68 -0.85 5.89
N ALA A 280 -24.49 -1.42 5.91
CA ALA A 280 -23.73 -1.69 4.69
C ALA A 280 -24.48 -2.67 3.76
N GLU A 281 -25.09 -3.72 4.30
CA GLU A 281 -25.92 -4.64 3.54
C GLU A 281 -27.09 -3.94 2.85
N THR A 282 -27.76 -3.04 3.55
CA THR A 282 -28.88 -2.26 3.01
C THR A 282 -28.39 -1.39 1.84
N ALA A 283 -27.26 -0.71 2.01
CA ALA A 283 -26.68 0.10 0.94
C ALA A 283 -26.28 -0.72 -0.28
N LEU A 284 -25.70 -1.91 -0.09
CA LEU A 284 -25.36 -2.81 -1.19
C LEU A 284 -26.60 -3.33 -1.93
N ARG A 285 -27.66 -3.71 -1.22
CA ARG A 285 -28.95 -4.13 -1.84
C ARG A 285 -29.56 -3.01 -2.68
N ASP A 286 -29.49 -1.78 -2.17
CA ASP A 286 -29.93 -0.59 -2.90
C ASP A 286 -29.13 -0.40 -4.20
N CYS A 287 -27.80 -0.52 -4.13
CA CYS A 287 -26.94 -0.44 -5.32
C CYS A 287 -27.25 -1.57 -6.31
N MET A 288 -27.40 -2.81 -5.84
CA MET A 288 -27.77 -3.94 -6.71
C MET A 288 -29.05 -3.64 -7.49
N THR A 289 -30.04 -3.06 -6.83
CA THR A 289 -31.33 -2.73 -7.45
C THR A 289 -31.23 -1.56 -8.43
N LYS A 290 -30.64 -0.44 -7.99
CA LYS A 290 -30.55 0.81 -8.76
C LYS A 290 -29.64 0.71 -9.96
N LEU A 291 -28.50 0.05 -9.81
CA LEU A 291 -27.49 -0.15 -10.87
C LEU A 291 -27.70 -1.44 -11.65
N LYS A 292 -28.75 -2.23 -11.31
CA LYS A 292 -29.07 -3.53 -11.94
C LYS A 292 -27.86 -4.46 -12.00
N LEU A 293 -27.15 -4.60 -10.86
CA LEU A 293 -25.92 -5.38 -10.80
C LEU A 293 -26.22 -6.87 -10.90
N PRO A 294 -25.53 -7.63 -11.76
CA PRO A 294 -25.65 -9.08 -11.84
C PRO A 294 -24.82 -9.73 -10.71
N ALA A 295 -25.22 -9.51 -9.47
CA ALA A 295 -24.45 -9.91 -8.30
C ALA A 295 -25.34 -10.59 -7.24
N THR A 296 -24.70 -11.32 -6.34
CA THR A 296 -25.30 -11.89 -5.14
C THR A 296 -24.68 -11.28 -3.89
N LEU A 297 -25.48 -11.15 -2.83
CA LEU A 297 -25.01 -10.67 -1.55
C LEU A 297 -24.28 -11.77 -0.79
N VAL A 298 -23.15 -11.42 -0.18
CA VAL A 298 -22.34 -12.31 0.66
C VAL A 298 -22.20 -11.67 2.05
N ARG A 299 -22.68 -12.37 3.09
CA ARG A 299 -22.54 -11.94 4.49
C ARG A 299 -21.58 -12.88 5.23
N LYS A 300 -20.61 -12.31 5.90
CA LYS A 300 -19.63 -12.99 6.75
C LYS A 300 -19.69 -12.40 8.17
N PRO A 301 -19.07 -13.03 9.19
CA PRO A 301 -19.09 -12.51 10.56
C PRO A 301 -18.50 -11.10 10.70
N ARG A 302 -17.55 -10.70 9.85
CA ARG A 302 -16.82 -9.42 9.92
C ARG A 302 -16.86 -8.64 8.60
N ALA A 303 -17.68 -9.07 7.64
CA ALA A 303 -17.74 -8.45 6.33
C ALA A 303 -19.12 -8.64 5.69
N VAL A 304 -19.47 -7.70 4.81
CA VAL A 304 -20.59 -7.86 3.88
C VAL A 304 -20.18 -7.34 2.52
N GLY A 305 -20.60 -8.03 1.46
CA GLY A 305 -20.23 -7.65 0.11
C GLY A 305 -21.16 -8.18 -0.94
N ILE A 306 -20.87 -7.84 -2.18
CA ILE A 306 -21.52 -8.39 -3.36
C ILE A 306 -20.49 -9.03 -4.27
N SER A 307 -20.79 -10.22 -4.75
CA SER A 307 -19.99 -10.93 -5.75
C SER A 307 -20.80 -11.17 -7.01
N PRO A 308 -20.20 -11.17 -8.21
CA PRO A 308 -20.93 -11.38 -9.44
C PRO A 308 -21.57 -12.77 -9.48
N LEU A 309 -22.70 -12.87 -10.17
CA LEU A 309 -23.31 -14.16 -10.51
C LEU A 309 -22.37 -14.92 -11.45
N GLU A 310 -22.43 -16.24 -11.42
CA GLU A 310 -21.61 -17.11 -12.26
C GLU A 310 -21.74 -16.72 -13.74
N GLY A 311 -20.59 -16.57 -14.42
CA GLY A 311 -20.51 -16.13 -15.80
C GLY A 311 -20.82 -14.65 -16.05
N SER A 312 -21.09 -13.85 -15.01
CA SER A 312 -21.31 -12.41 -15.14
C SER A 312 -20.09 -11.59 -14.67
N ARG A 313 -20.06 -10.32 -15.10
CA ARG A 313 -19.03 -9.37 -14.67
C ARG A 313 -19.67 -8.00 -14.44
N MET A 314 -19.29 -7.35 -13.34
CA MET A 314 -19.65 -5.96 -13.09
C MET A 314 -18.68 -5.01 -13.81
N GLN A 315 -19.19 -3.87 -14.28
CA GLN A 315 -18.35 -2.85 -14.90
C GLN A 315 -17.60 -2.09 -13.80
N ARG A 316 -16.43 -1.56 -14.16
CA ARG A 316 -15.58 -0.81 -13.23
C ARG A 316 -16.32 0.37 -12.59
N GLU A 317 -17.07 1.11 -13.38
CA GLU A 317 -17.85 2.25 -12.91
C GLU A 317 -18.96 1.84 -11.93
N GLN A 318 -19.55 0.66 -12.13
CA GLN A 318 -20.52 0.10 -11.19
C GLN A 318 -19.88 -0.30 -9.87
N LEU A 319 -18.69 -0.89 -9.91
CA LEU A 319 -17.91 -1.23 -8.71
C LEU A 319 -17.49 0.02 -7.94
N GLU A 320 -16.92 1.01 -8.63
CA GLU A 320 -16.50 2.29 -8.04
C GLU A 320 -17.68 3.03 -7.39
N GLU A 321 -18.82 3.12 -8.07
CA GLU A 321 -20.04 3.75 -7.54
C GLU A 321 -20.56 3.00 -6.30
N THR A 322 -20.60 1.67 -6.34
CA THR A 322 -21.08 0.84 -5.23
C THR A 322 -20.21 1.01 -3.99
N VAL A 323 -18.88 1.02 -4.15
CA VAL A 323 -17.95 1.28 -3.03
C VAL A 323 -18.22 2.63 -2.41
N LEU A 324 -18.33 3.69 -3.22
CA LEU A 324 -18.54 5.06 -2.72
C LEU A 324 -19.87 5.22 -2.00
N VAL A 325 -20.95 4.68 -2.57
CA VAL A 325 -22.29 4.73 -1.95
C VAL A 325 -22.27 3.97 -0.62
N ALA A 326 -21.73 2.76 -0.59
CA ALA A 326 -21.68 1.96 0.63
C ALA A 326 -20.79 2.62 1.70
N GLN A 327 -19.61 3.13 1.32
CA GLN A 327 -18.72 3.85 2.22
C GLN A 327 -19.41 5.07 2.84
N GLN A 328 -20.00 5.95 2.02
CA GLN A 328 -20.66 7.15 2.52
C GLN A 328 -21.86 6.81 3.41
N THR A 329 -22.66 5.82 3.01
CA THR A 329 -23.83 5.42 3.83
C THR A 329 -23.40 4.97 5.22
N VAL A 330 -22.32 4.20 5.33
CA VAL A 330 -21.79 3.78 6.65
C VAL A 330 -21.14 4.96 7.37
N GLU A 331 -20.33 5.78 6.72
CA GLU A 331 -19.65 6.94 7.32
C GLU A 331 -20.63 7.94 7.96
N PHE A 332 -21.77 8.19 7.30
CA PHE A 332 -22.82 9.10 7.83
C PHE A 332 -23.77 8.43 8.82
N SER A 333 -23.63 7.15 9.07
CA SER A 333 -24.44 6.45 10.06
C SER A 333 -23.98 6.71 11.50
N SER A 334 -24.85 6.39 12.46
CA SER A 334 -24.53 6.49 13.89
C SER A 334 -23.35 5.63 14.32
N VAL A 335 -23.10 4.52 13.63
CA VAL A 335 -22.06 3.54 13.96
C VAL A 335 -20.74 3.78 13.20
N GLY A 336 -20.78 4.49 12.07
CA GLY A 336 -19.60 4.72 11.24
C GLY A 336 -18.46 5.49 11.92
N GLY A 337 -18.78 6.31 12.94
CA GLY A 337 -17.78 6.99 13.77
C GLY A 337 -17.28 6.17 14.98
N ARG A 338 -17.90 5.02 15.27
CA ARG A 338 -17.57 4.19 16.46
C ARG A 338 -16.62 3.04 16.13
N LEU A 339 -16.68 2.54 14.90
CA LEU A 339 -15.87 1.40 14.43
C LEU A 339 -15.07 1.77 13.18
N PRO A 340 -13.81 1.35 13.09
CA PRO A 340 -13.11 1.40 11.82
C PRO A 340 -13.72 0.37 10.86
N PHE A 341 -13.84 0.75 9.61
CA PHE A 341 -14.26 -0.15 8.53
C PHE A 341 -13.55 0.23 7.24
N CYS A 342 -13.53 -0.69 6.28
CA CYS A 342 -13.00 -0.48 4.96
C CYS A 342 -14.03 -0.88 3.91
N ALA A 343 -14.33 -0.01 2.96
CA ALA A 343 -15.10 -0.34 1.76
C ALA A 343 -14.15 -0.37 0.58
N PHE A 344 -14.09 -1.48 -0.14
CA PHE A 344 -13.13 -1.64 -1.24
C PHE A 344 -13.69 -2.43 -2.41
N ASN A 345 -13.04 -2.25 -3.54
CA ASN A 345 -13.25 -2.98 -4.78
C ASN A 345 -12.17 -4.07 -4.88
N GLY A 346 -12.54 -5.33 -4.82
CA GLY A 346 -11.66 -6.49 -4.95
C GLY A 346 -11.43 -6.94 -6.40
N GLY A 347 -11.63 -6.04 -7.38
CA GLY A 347 -11.43 -6.35 -8.80
C GLY A 347 -12.73 -6.72 -9.53
N ASN A 348 -13.53 -7.62 -8.99
CA ASN A 348 -14.82 -8.04 -9.56
C ASN A 348 -15.95 -8.09 -8.52
N ASP A 349 -15.66 -7.75 -7.29
CA ASP A 349 -16.60 -7.71 -6.18
C ASP A 349 -16.43 -6.41 -5.37
N VAL A 350 -17.35 -6.18 -4.42
CA VAL A 350 -17.27 -5.05 -3.48
C VAL A 350 -17.53 -5.59 -2.09
N PHE A 351 -16.66 -5.26 -1.14
CA PHE A 351 -16.80 -5.63 0.25
C PHE A 351 -16.70 -4.43 1.18
N ILE A 352 -17.39 -4.53 2.31
CA ILE A 352 -17.25 -3.67 3.49
C ILE A 352 -16.82 -4.58 4.64
N ASP A 353 -15.62 -4.38 5.14
CA ASP A 353 -15.00 -5.14 6.21
C ASP A 353 -14.89 -4.32 7.48
N ILE A 354 -15.03 -4.97 8.63
CA ILE A 354 -14.73 -4.36 9.94
C ILE A 354 -13.21 -4.26 10.10
N GLY A 355 -12.73 -3.07 10.44
CA GLY A 355 -11.30 -2.77 10.47
C GLY A 355 -10.78 -2.42 9.08
N ASP A 356 -9.47 -2.46 8.94
CA ASP A 356 -8.73 -2.28 7.68
C ASP A 356 -7.31 -2.83 7.83
N LYS A 357 -6.56 -2.91 6.74
CA LYS A 357 -5.18 -3.44 6.74
C LYS A 357 -4.23 -2.73 7.70
N SER A 358 -4.48 -1.47 8.04
CA SER A 358 -3.66 -0.77 9.02
C SER A 358 -3.76 -1.38 10.41
N TRP A 359 -4.94 -1.81 10.80
CA TRP A 359 -5.17 -2.55 12.04
C TRP A 359 -4.53 -3.94 11.97
N GLY A 360 -4.61 -4.62 10.81
CA GLY A 360 -3.95 -5.89 10.59
C GLY A 360 -2.43 -5.80 10.73
N VAL A 361 -1.79 -4.79 10.14
CA VAL A 361 -0.35 -4.54 10.30
C VAL A 361 0.01 -4.27 11.75
N ARG A 362 -0.76 -3.43 12.47
CA ARG A 362 -0.56 -3.17 13.90
C ARG A 362 -0.75 -4.43 14.76
N ALA A 363 -1.71 -5.28 14.41
CA ALA A 363 -1.91 -6.57 15.08
C ALA A 363 -0.71 -7.51 14.85
N CYS A 364 -0.15 -7.57 13.66
CA CYS A 364 1.09 -8.30 13.38
C CYS A 364 2.28 -7.74 14.21
N GLN A 365 2.41 -6.42 14.31
CA GLN A 365 3.43 -5.78 15.17
C GLN A 365 3.28 -6.21 16.63
N ARG A 366 2.05 -6.21 17.15
CA ARG A 366 1.76 -6.62 18.53
C ARG A 366 2.07 -8.09 18.77
N TYR A 367 1.63 -8.97 17.87
CA TYR A 367 1.87 -10.41 17.96
C TYR A 367 3.37 -10.73 18.06
N PHE A 368 4.19 -10.03 17.31
CA PHE A 368 5.65 -10.19 17.36
C PHE A 368 6.35 -9.36 18.46
N GLY A 369 5.65 -9.03 19.54
CA GLY A 369 6.23 -8.38 20.72
C GLY A 369 6.32 -6.86 20.63
N GLY A 370 5.50 -6.23 19.81
CA GLY A 370 5.43 -4.77 19.72
C GLY A 370 6.51 -4.15 18.82
N ILE A 371 6.73 -4.74 17.65
CA ILE A 371 7.70 -4.20 16.68
C ILE A 371 7.31 -2.75 16.32
N PRO A 372 8.28 -1.81 16.43
CA PRO A 372 7.97 -0.41 16.15
C PRO A 372 7.71 -0.18 14.66
N GLN A 373 6.92 0.82 14.38
CA GLN A 373 6.50 1.21 13.04
C GLN A 373 7.70 1.54 12.13
N SER A 374 8.73 2.18 12.68
CA SER A 374 9.98 2.48 11.96
C SER A 374 10.79 1.24 11.56
N LYS A 375 10.41 0.06 12.07
CA LYS A 375 11.00 -1.24 11.74
C LYS A 375 10.04 -2.15 10.98
N THR A 376 8.89 -1.61 10.52
CA THR A 376 7.88 -2.34 9.78
C THR A 376 7.75 -1.80 8.37
N LEU A 377 7.76 -2.70 7.38
CA LEU A 377 7.50 -2.40 5.98
C LEU A 377 6.23 -3.13 5.54
N HIS A 378 5.26 -2.41 5.00
CA HIS A 378 4.10 -3.01 4.32
C HIS A 378 4.23 -2.86 2.80
N ILE A 379 3.94 -3.93 2.08
CA ILE A 379 4.00 -4.01 0.61
C ILE A 379 2.63 -4.39 0.10
N GLY A 380 2.05 -3.55 -0.77
CA GLY A 380 0.73 -3.74 -1.37
C GLY A 380 0.60 -3.02 -2.71
N ASP A 381 -0.54 -3.16 -3.36
CA ASP A 381 -0.79 -2.58 -4.69
C ASP A 381 -1.75 -1.38 -4.65
N GLN A 382 -2.62 -1.27 -3.65
CA GLN A 382 -3.75 -0.37 -3.64
C GLN A 382 -3.62 0.79 -2.62
N PHE A 383 -2.67 1.68 -2.85
CA PHE A 383 -2.45 2.83 -1.95
C PHE A 383 -3.03 4.17 -2.41
N LEU A 384 -3.58 4.27 -3.62
CA LEU A 384 -3.75 5.57 -4.28
C LEU A 384 -5.18 6.06 -4.42
N SER A 385 -6.19 5.26 -4.16
CA SER A 385 -7.58 5.65 -4.42
C SER A 385 -8.51 5.42 -3.22
N ALA A 386 -9.60 6.17 -3.14
CA ALA A 386 -10.71 5.84 -2.28
C ALA A 386 -11.27 4.47 -2.68
N GLY A 387 -11.64 3.66 -1.71
CA GLY A 387 -12.05 2.28 -1.94
C GLY A 387 -10.89 1.31 -2.15
N SER A 388 -9.66 1.72 -1.86
CA SER A 388 -8.48 0.86 -1.85
C SER A 388 -8.22 0.36 -0.43
N ASN A 389 -8.01 -0.93 -0.27
CA ASN A 389 -7.86 -1.54 1.04
C ASN A 389 -6.51 -1.25 1.72
N ASP A 390 -5.43 -1.00 0.96
CA ASP A 390 -4.13 -0.59 1.52
C ASP A 390 -4.06 0.91 1.86
N PHE A 391 -5.07 1.69 1.45
CA PHE A 391 -5.05 3.14 1.59
C PHE A 391 -4.85 3.62 3.03
N LYS A 392 -5.49 3.01 4.00
CA LYS A 392 -5.42 3.41 5.41
C LYS A 392 -4.11 3.02 6.09
N VAL A 393 -3.39 2.00 5.58
CA VAL A 393 -2.05 1.63 6.09
C VAL A 393 -1.09 2.81 6.03
N LEU A 394 -1.28 3.72 5.09
CA LEU A 394 -0.43 4.89 4.91
C LEU A 394 -0.68 6.01 5.94
N SER A 395 -1.86 6.10 6.51
CA SER A 395 -2.18 7.07 7.55
C SER A 395 -1.77 6.58 8.94
N THR A 396 -1.50 5.29 9.06
CA THR A 396 -0.97 4.66 10.26
C THR A 396 0.56 4.61 10.22
N PRO A 397 1.17 4.45 11.38
CA PRO A 397 2.62 4.47 11.54
C PRO A 397 3.34 3.22 10.99
N SER A 398 3.04 2.73 9.83
CA SER A 398 3.83 1.72 9.10
C SER A 398 4.45 2.32 7.85
N GLN A 399 5.60 1.81 7.45
CA GLN A 399 6.22 2.20 6.18
C GLN A 399 5.75 1.25 5.09
N PHE A 400 5.58 1.77 3.89
CA PHE A 400 5.04 1.00 2.78
C PHE A 400 5.86 1.22 1.51
N ALA A 401 5.83 0.23 0.64
CA ALA A 401 6.27 0.31 -0.74
C ALA A 401 5.12 -0.11 -1.66
N GLN A 402 4.87 0.69 -2.67
CA GLN A 402 3.89 0.36 -3.70
C GLN A 402 4.47 -0.56 -4.76
N HIS A 403 3.71 -1.56 -5.15
CA HIS A 403 3.84 -2.41 -6.31
C HIS A 403 5.15 -3.19 -6.47
N VAL A 404 5.03 -4.50 -6.32
CA VAL A 404 6.13 -5.47 -6.39
C VAL A 404 6.71 -5.65 -7.79
N ASP A 405 6.01 -5.26 -8.86
CA ASP A 405 6.44 -5.45 -10.26
C ASP A 405 7.83 -4.86 -10.59
N ASN A 406 8.34 -3.97 -9.75
CA ASN A 406 9.67 -3.39 -9.91
C ASN A 406 10.54 -3.42 -8.63
N LEU A 407 10.06 -3.97 -7.54
CA LEU A 407 10.90 -4.39 -6.43
C LEU A 407 11.63 -5.69 -6.83
N VAL A 408 12.45 -5.59 -7.87
CA VAL A 408 13.65 -6.40 -7.90
C VAL A 408 14.42 -5.91 -6.67
N LEU A 409 14.15 -6.55 -5.53
CA LEU A 409 15.11 -6.62 -4.44
C LEU A 409 16.34 -7.23 -5.11
N THR A 410 17.11 -6.36 -5.75
CA THR A 410 18.39 -6.77 -6.31
C THR A 410 19.16 -7.35 -5.14
N SER A 411 19.72 -8.51 -5.34
CA SER A 411 20.56 -9.20 -4.37
C SER A 411 21.64 -8.28 -3.75
N SER A 412 21.94 -7.14 -4.38
CA SER A 412 22.85 -6.11 -3.86
C SER A 412 22.30 -5.26 -2.72
N VAL A 413 20.98 -5.10 -2.54
CA VAL A 413 20.38 -4.33 -1.43
C VAL A 413 20.21 -5.22 -0.18
N LEU A 414 20.19 -6.54 -0.35
CA LEU A 414 20.13 -7.51 0.75
C LEU A 414 21.51 -8.05 1.14
N GLN A 415 22.59 -7.67 0.46
CA GLN A 415 23.96 -8.08 0.76
C GLN A 415 24.77 -7.07 1.59
N THR A 416 24.20 -5.92 1.92
CA THR A 416 24.71 -4.99 2.94
C THR A 416 23.86 -5.03 4.18
#